data_d8d2d99f4913fdc591e17a5c7b640071
#
_entry.id   d8d2d99f4913fdc591e17a5c7b640071
#
_cell.length_a   1.000
_cell.length_b   1.000
_cell.length_c   1.000
_cell.angle_alpha   90.00
_cell.angle_beta   90.00
_cell.angle_gamma   90.00
#
_symmetry.space_group_name_H-M   'P 1'
#
loop_
_entity.id
_entity.type
_entity.pdbx_description
1 polymer ?
#
loop_
_entity_poly.entity_id
_entity_poly.type
_entity_poly.pdbx_seq_one_letter_code
_entity_poly.pdbx_strand_id
1 'polypeptide(L)'
;MKEFVEYIVKNLVDYPDKVRINEVGGTHTLIIELSVEKSDIGKIIGKKGKTINAIRTLLMSVASRNGLRVNLEILEDGKKTSVPSEEE
;
A
#
# COMPACT_ATOMS: atom_id res chain seq x y z
N MET A 1 5.41 6.48 8.35
CA MET A 1 4.72 5.46 7.56
C MET A 1 5.16 5.40 6.12
N LYS A 2 5.33 6.56 5.51
CA LYS A 2 5.68 6.61 4.10
C LYS A 2 6.97 5.85 3.79
N GLU A 3 8.00 6.08 4.59
CA GLU A 3 9.30 5.45 4.36
C GLU A 3 9.23 3.93 4.50
N PHE A 4 8.40 3.46 5.42
CA PHE A 4 8.23 2.04 5.63
C PHE A 4 7.59 1.38 4.41
N VAL A 5 6.51 1.98 3.90
CA VAL A 5 5.84 1.49 2.70
C VAL A 5 6.77 1.55 1.50
N GLU A 6 7.48 2.65 1.37
CA GLU A 6 8.39 2.85 0.24
C GLU A 6 9.47 1.77 0.22
N TYR A 7 10.04 1.47 1.38
CA TYR A 7 11.07 0.45 1.47
C TYR A 7 10.55 -0.91 1.01
N ILE A 8 9.38 -1.30 1.52
CA ILE A 8 8.80 -2.59 1.17
C ILE A 8 8.50 -2.66 -0.32
N VAL A 9 7.83 -1.64 -0.84
CA VAL A 9 7.37 -1.64 -2.23
C VAL A 9 8.55 -1.64 -3.19
N LYS A 10 9.57 -0.83 -2.91
CA LYS A 10 10.73 -0.76 -3.81
C LYS A 10 11.50 -2.07 -3.88
N ASN A 11 11.36 -2.90 -2.87
CA ASN A 11 12.00 -4.22 -2.87
C ASN A 11 11.15 -5.29 -3.55
N LEU A 12 9.92 -4.97 -3.93
CA LEU A 12 9.03 -5.92 -4.60
C LEU A 12 8.93 -5.69 -6.09
N VAL A 13 9.12 -4.45 -6.54
CA VAL A 13 8.83 -4.07 -7.92
C VAL A 13 10.07 -4.12 -8.80
N ASP A 14 9.83 -4.19 -10.12
CA ASP A 14 10.91 -4.14 -11.10
C ASP A 14 11.33 -2.70 -11.41
N TYR A 15 10.44 -1.74 -11.18
CA TYR A 15 10.68 -0.34 -11.51
C TYR A 15 10.55 0.54 -10.27
N PRO A 16 11.53 0.45 -9.36
CA PRO A 16 11.44 1.22 -8.10
C PRO A 16 11.44 2.73 -8.30
N ASP A 17 12.00 3.21 -9.41
CA ASP A 17 11.98 4.63 -9.71
C ASP A 17 10.60 5.15 -10.10
N LYS A 18 9.65 4.25 -10.35
CA LYS A 18 8.28 4.62 -10.68
C LYS A 18 7.36 4.59 -9.47
N VAL A 19 7.88 4.22 -8.31
CA VAL A 19 7.07 4.19 -7.10
C VAL A 19 6.78 5.60 -6.64
N ARG A 20 5.50 5.86 -6.36
CA ARG A 20 5.05 7.15 -5.82
C ARG A 20 4.14 6.88 -4.64
N ILE A 21 4.35 7.61 -3.57
CA ILE A 21 3.55 7.43 -2.36
C ILE A 21 3.08 8.79 -1.90
N ASN A 22 1.79 8.90 -1.66
CA ASN A 22 1.19 10.11 -1.16
C ASN A 22 0.46 9.80 0.13
N GLU A 23 0.72 10.60 1.16
CA GLU A 23 0.03 10.45 2.44
C GLU A 23 -1.00 11.54 2.58
N VAL A 24 -2.23 11.13 2.91
CA VAL A 24 -3.30 12.06 3.22
C VAL A 24 -3.71 11.78 4.66
N GLY A 25 -3.47 12.73 5.55
CA GLY A 25 -3.68 12.50 6.97
C GLY A 25 -4.76 13.37 7.56
N GLY A 26 -5.53 12.80 8.49
CA GLY A 26 -6.41 13.52 9.38
C GLY A 26 -5.86 13.42 10.80
N THR A 27 -6.71 13.68 11.77
CA THR A 27 -6.27 13.67 13.17
C THR A 27 -5.88 12.27 13.63
N HIS A 28 -6.68 11.27 13.25
CA HIS A 28 -6.45 9.90 13.71
C HIS A 28 -6.42 8.89 12.58
N THR A 29 -6.48 9.36 11.34
CA THR A 29 -6.55 8.49 10.17
C THR A 29 -5.49 8.91 9.16
N LEU A 30 -4.85 7.93 8.56
CA LEU A 30 -3.84 8.15 7.53
C LEU A 30 -4.19 7.30 6.33
N ILE A 31 -4.26 7.92 5.17
CA ILE A 31 -4.47 7.22 3.91
C ILE A 31 -3.18 7.27 3.13
N ILE A 32 -2.67 6.12 2.76
CA ILE A 32 -1.46 6.02 1.94
C ILE A 32 -1.87 5.61 0.55
N GLU A 33 -1.60 6.47 -0.41
CA GLU A 33 -1.90 6.22 -1.81
C GLU A 33 -0.63 5.82 -2.51
N LEU A 34 -0.63 4.63 -3.08
CA LEU A 34 0.55 4.04 -3.69
C LEU A 34 0.35 3.91 -5.19
N SER A 35 1.32 4.40 -5.96
CA SER A 35 1.36 4.22 -7.41
C SER A 35 2.65 3.53 -7.78
N VAL A 36 2.57 2.57 -8.69
CA VAL A 36 3.74 1.87 -9.21
C VAL A 36 3.58 1.75 -10.72
N GLU A 37 4.62 1.26 -11.38
CA GLU A 37 4.52 0.95 -12.80
C GLU A 37 3.39 -0.05 -13.00
N LYS A 38 2.62 0.12 -14.05
CA LYS A 38 1.43 -0.72 -14.28
C LYS A 38 1.77 -2.20 -14.26
N SER A 39 2.90 -2.58 -14.85
CA SER A 39 3.30 -3.98 -14.88
C SER A 39 3.68 -4.52 -13.51
N ASP A 40 3.91 -3.65 -12.52
CA ASP A 40 4.28 -4.07 -11.17
C ASP A 40 3.10 -4.20 -10.23
N ILE A 41 1.91 -3.78 -10.64
CA ILE A 41 0.74 -3.81 -9.76
C ILE A 41 0.48 -5.22 -9.25
N GLY A 42 0.58 -6.22 -10.12
CA GLY A 42 0.38 -7.60 -9.72
C GLY A 42 1.36 -8.07 -8.67
N LYS A 43 2.58 -7.55 -8.68
CA LYS A 43 3.59 -7.91 -7.68
C LYS A 43 3.25 -7.35 -6.31
N ILE A 44 2.63 -6.18 -6.29
CA ILE A 44 2.23 -5.57 -5.02
C ILE A 44 1.01 -6.25 -4.46
N ILE A 45 0.05 -6.58 -5.31
CA ILE A 45 -1.18 -7.25 -4.86
C ILE A 45 -0.88 -8.68 -4.42
N GLY A 46 -0.12 -9.40 -5.24
CA GLY A 46 0.22 -10.78 -4.95
C GLY A 46 -0.93 -11.72 -5.27
N LYS A 47 -0.66 -13.00 -5.14
CA LYS A 47 -1.64 -14.03 -5.43
C LYS A 47 -2.81 -13.92 -4.45
N LYS A 48 -4.01 -13.76 -4.98
CA LYS A 48 -5.24 -13.62 -4.17
C LYS A 48 -5.16 -12.46 -3.18
N GLY A 49 -4.35 -11.47 -3.49
CA GLY A 49 -4.22 -10.30 -2.65
C GLY A 49 -3.38 -10.52 -1.40
N LYS A 50 -2.64 -11.63 -1.32
CA LYS A 50 -1.92 -11.95 -0.09
C LYS A 50 -0.83 -10.94 0.26
N THR A 51 -0.11 -10.46 -0.74
CA THR A 51 0.97 -9.52 -0.49
C THR A 51 0.44 -8.19 0.03
N ILE A 52 -0.55 -7.64 -0.64
CA ILE A 52 -1.10 -6.35 -0.22
C ILE A 52 -1.79 -6.45 1.14
N ASN A 53 -2.44 -7.57 1.41
CA ASN A 53 -3.07 -7.76 2.71
C ASN A 53 -2.04 -7.90 3.82
N ALA A 54 -0.90 -8.54 3.54
CA ALA A 54 0.18 -8.63 4.51
C ALA A 54 0.76 -7.24 4.81
N ILE A 55 0.96 -6.45 3.77
CA ILE A 55 1.46 -5.08 3.95
C ILE A 55 0.47 -4.27 4.80
N ARG A 56 -0.82 -4.38 4.51
CA ARG A 56 -1.84 -3.70 5.29
C ARG A 56 -1.82 -4.11 6.74
N THR A 57 -1.66 -5.40 7.01
CA THR A 57 -1.62 -5.89 8.38
C THR A 57 -0.46 -5.28 9.14
N LEU A 58 0.71 -5.22 8.51
CA LEU A 58 1.88 -4.63 9.15
C LEU A 58 1.67 -3.14 9.42
N LEU A 59 1.11 -2.43 8.43
CA LEU A 59 0.84 -1.00 8.60
C LEU A 59 -0.16 -0.75 9.73
N MET A 60 -1.19 -1.56 9.79
CA MET A 60 -2.20 -1.40 10.85
C MET A 60 -1.60 -1.65 12.22
N SER A 61 -0.69 -2.60 12.33
CA SER A 61 -0.02 -2.87 13.60
C SER A 61 0.80 -1.68 14.06
N VAL A 62 1.57 -1.09 13.15
CA VAL A 62 2.39 0.08 13.48
C VAL A 62 1.51 1.28 13.77
N ALA A 63 0.47 1.49 12.97
CA ALA A 63 -0.43 2.62 13.16
C ALA A 63 -1.16 2.52 14.50
N SER A 64 -1.63 1.33 14.83
CA SER A 64 -2.35 1.13 16.08
C SER A 64 -1.48 1.49 17.29
N ARG A 65 -0.21 1.16 17.21
CA ARG A 65 0.72 1.50 18.28
C ARG A 65 0.83 3.01 18.48
N ASN A 66 0.61 3.76 17.41
CA ASN A 66 0.70 5.22 17.46
C ASN A 66 -0.67 5.90 17.55
N GLY A 67 -1.71 5.13 17.81
CA GLY A 67 -3.05 5.67 17.96
C GLY A 67 -3.68 6.12 16.64
N LEU A 68 -3.25 5.53 15.53
CA LEU A 68 -3.72 5.91 14.20
C LEU A 68 -4.42 4.75 13.53
N ARG A 69 -5.29 5.10 12.57
CA ARG A 69 -5.83 4.14 11.61
C ARG A 69 -5.18 4.42 10.27
N VAL A 70 -4.84 3.37 9.56
CA VAL A 70 -4.19 3.52 8.25
C VAL A 70 -4.94 2.72 7.21
N ASN A 71 -5.12 3.33 6.03
CA ASN A 71 -5.62 2.64 4.85
C ASN A 71 -4.57 2.75 3.76
N LEU A 72 -4.33 1.63 3.10
CA LEU A 72 -3.42 1.60 1.96
C LEU A 72 -4.25 1.41 0.69
N GLU A 73 -4.08 2.31 -0.25
CA GLU A 73 -4.82 2.29 -1.50
C GLU A 73 -3.85 2.25 -2.66
N ILE A 74 -4.14 1.43 -3.66
CA ILE A 74 -3.34 1.36 -4.86
C ILE A 74 -4.04 2.15 -5.95
N LEU A 75 -3.30 3.05 -6.57
CA LEU A 75 -3.82 3.86 -7.67
C LEU A 75 -3.32 3.31 -8.99
N GLU A 76 -4.21 3.24 -9.95
CA GLU A 76 -3.86 2.86 -11.31
C GLU A 76 -4.45 3.90 -12.24
N ASP A 77 -3.56 4.60 -12.97
CA ASP A 77 -3.97 5.68 -13.86
C ASP A 77 -4.78 6.74 -13.13
N GLY A 78 -4.40 7.02 -11.87
CA GLY A 78 -5.08 8.02 -11.06
C GLY A 78 -6.35 7.53 -10.40
N LYS A 79 -6.68 6.24 -10.56
CA LYS A 79 -7.88 5.66 -9.97
C LYS A 79 -7.51 4.58 -9.00
N LYS A 80 -8.35 4.40 -7.98
CA LYS A 80 -8.13 3.34 -7.00
C LYS A 80 -8.39 1.99 -7.62
N THR A 81 -7.51 1.05 -7.35
CA THR A 81 -7.65 -0.31 -7.81
C THR A 81 -8.33 -1.13 -6.73
N SER A 82 -9.35 -1.88 -7.14
CA SER A 82 -10.02 -2.79 -6.24
C SER A 82 -9.09 -3.95 -5.90
N VAL A 83 -8.97 -4.27 -4.61
CA VAL A 83 -8.09 -5.31 -4.14
C VAL A 83 -8.91 -6.44 -3.55
N PRO A 84 -8.65 -7.70 -3.96
CA PRO A 84 -9.44 -8.81 -3.43
C PRO A 84 -9.25 -8.97 -1.93
N SER A 85 -10.34 -9.38 -1.28
CA SER A 85 -10.31 -9.69 0.13
C SER A 85 -9.61 -11.02 0.32
N GLU A 86 -8.88 -11.12 1.42
CA GLU A 86 -8.21 -12.36 1.76
C GLU A 86 -9.20 -13.47 2.10
N GLU A 87 -10.39 -13.09 2.50
CA GLU A 87 -11.43 -14.04 2.89
C GLU A 87 -12.12 -14.70 1.71
N GLU A 88 -11.95 -14.14 0.53
CA GLU A 88 -12.61 -14.66 -0.67
C GLU A 88 -11.94 -15.93 -1.25
#